data_270c0473ebf02e746195b4a5829526b3
#
_entry.id   270c0473ebf02e746195b4a5829526b3
#
_cell.length_a   1.000
_cell.length_b   1.000
_cell.length_c   1.000
_cell.angle_alpha   90.00
_cell.angle_beta   90.00
_cell.angle_gamma   90.00
#
_symmetry.space_group_name_H-M   'P 1'
#
loop_
_entity.id
_entity.type
_entity.pdbx_description
1 polymer ?
#
loop_
_entity_poly.entity_id
_entity_poly.type
_entity_poly.pdbx_seq_one_letter_code
_entity_poly.pdbx_strand_id
1 'polypeptide(L)'
;MRDIECDISEWTEFDKDLLRFVEDTMPRETKKFMRREGGRLRTLSRQTGRASVRKKTGNYFKGIRSTRAWKNSMGGYGVKVRATAPHSHLLETGHYIYRRGVNTHKRTRAFEIMKRANRSFEGRFWGDCQTFIYGLVDNGLKGK
;
A
#
# COMPACT_ATOMS: atom_id res chain seq x y z
N MET A 1 -47.54 -3.43 36.13
CA MET A 1 -46.32 -3.85 35.40
C MET A 1 -46.37 -3.16 34.07
N ARG A 2 -45.38 -2.35 33.73
CA ARG A 2 -45.28 -1.82 32.36
C ARG A 2 -44.59 -2.89 31.55
N ASP A 3 -45.28 -3.47 30.57
CA ASP A 3 -44.69 -4.35 29.60
C ASP A 3 -43.70 -3.53 28.79
N ILE A 4 -42.41 -3.93 28.85
CA ILE A 4 -41.36 -3.36 28.00
C ILE A 4 -41.48 -4.13 26.70
N GLU A 5 -42.24 -3.60 25.75
CA GLU A 5 -42.23 -4.08 24.36
C GLU A 5 -40.91 -3.66 23.74
N CYS A 6 -40.06 -4.63 23.45
CA CYS A 6 -38.85 -4.42 22.69
C CYS A 6 -39.21 -4.59 21.21
N ASP A 7 -39.26 -3.48 20.47
CA ASP A 7 -39.45 -3.54 19.01
C ASP A 7 -38.16 -4.04 18.36
N ILE A 8 -38.20 -5.27 17.87
CA ILE A 8 -37.07 -5.92 17.17
C ILE A 8 -37.04 -5.64 15.66
N SER A 9 -38.01 -4.84 15.14
CA SER A 9 -38.04 -4.50 13.70
C SER A 9 -36.85 -3.64 13.29
N GLU A 10 -36.43 -2.69 14.13
CA GLU A 10 -35.24 -1.87 13.92
C GLU A 10 -33.95 -2.70 13.90
N TRP A 11 -33.87 -3.78 14.68
CA TRP A 11 -32.72 -4.68 14.69
C TRP A 11 -32.57 -5.41 13.36
N THR A 12 -33.65 -5.84 12.74
CA THR A 12 -33.59 -6.53 11.43
C THR A 12 -33.18 -5.59 10.30
N GLU A 13 -33.51 -4.30 10.34
CA GLU A 13 -33.01 -3.30 9.40
C GLU A 13 -31.53 -2.99 9.63
N PHE A 14 -31.15 -2.82 10.90
CA PHE A 14 -29.74 -2.61 11.27
C PHE A 14 -28.86 -3.79 10.81
N ASP A 15 -29.31 -5.04 11.01
CA ASP A 15 -28.58 -6.22 10.55
C ASP A 15 -28.40 -6.25 9.02
N LYS A 16 -29.43 -5.86 8.26
CA LYS A 16 -29.34 -5.75 6.80
C LYS A 16 -28.36 -4.67 6.37
N ASP A 17 -28.38 -3.53 7.01
CA ASP A 17 -27.47 -2.42 6.70
C ASP A 17 -26.04 -2.75 7.10
N LEU A 18 -25.84 -3.45 8.21
CA LEU A 18 -24.54 -3.96 8.62
C LEU A 18 -23.98 -4.99 7.63
N LEU A 19 -24.81 -5.92 7.15
CA LEU A 19 -24.41 -6.90 6.13
C LEU A 19 -24.02 -6.21 4.83
N ARG A 20 -24.82 -5.27 4.33
CA ARG A 20 -24.46 -4.47 3.13
C ARG A 20 -23.16 -3.69 3.33
N PHE A 21 -22.96 -3.13 4.51
CA PHE A 21 -21.72 -2.43 4.82
C PHE A 21 -20.51 -3.35 4.76
N VAL A 22 -20.60 -4.54 5.37
CA VAL A 22 -19.50 -5.53 5.42
C VAL A 22 -19.25 -6.16 4.05
N GLU A 23 -20.29 -6.48 3.30
CA GLU A 23 -20.17 -7.23 2.03
C GLU A 23 -19.82 -6.32 0.84
N ASP A 24 -20.35 -5.10 0.79
CA ASP A 24 -20.21 -4.20 -0.35
C ASP A 24 -19.31 -3.01 -0.08
N THR A 25 -19.59 -2.26 0.99
CA THR A 25 -18.96 -0.96 1.25
C THR A 25 -17.52 -1.12 1.73
N MET A 26 -17.29 -1.95 2.73
CA MET A 26 -15.94 -2.17 3.27
C MET A 26 -14.95 -2.67 2.21
N PRO A 27 -15.25 -3.70 1.41
CA PRO A 27 -14.31 -4.18 0.39
C PRO A 27 -13.99 -3.12 -0.67
N ARG A 28 -14.98 -2.36 -1.09
CA ARG A 28 -14.83 -1.30 -2.09
C ARG A 28 -13.96 -0.17 -1.57
N GLU A 29 -14.26 0.34 -0.38
CA GLU A 29 -13.51 1.46 0.21
C GLU A 29 -12.10 1.04 0.61
N THR A 30 -11.91 -0.18 1.12
CA THR A 30 -10.57 -0.73 1.42
C THR A 30 -9.71 -0.85 0.16
N LYS A 31 -10.26 -1.29 -0.97
CA LYS A 31 -9.53 -1.32 -2.24
C LYS A 31 -9.12 0.09 -2.70
N LYS A 32 -10.00 1.09 -2.54
CA LYS A 32 -9.68 2.49 -2.87
C LYS A 32 -8.56 3.02 -1.96
N PHE A 33 -8.68 2.78 -0.65
CA PHE A 33 -7.66 3.15 0.33
C PHE A 33 -6.29 2.55 -0.05
N MET A 34 -6.22 1.24 -0.27
CA MET A 34 -4.97 0.55 -0.62
C MET A 34 -4.35 1.07 -1.92
N ARG A 35 -5.16 1.39 -2.94
CA ARG A 35 -4.67 2.02 -4.19
C ARG A 35 -4.05 3.38 -3.93
N ARG A 36 -4.68 4.19 -3.09
CA ARG A 36 -4.19 5.53 -2.71
C ARG A 36 -2.85 5.42 -2.00
N GLU A 37 -2.76 4.53 -1.01
CA GLU A 37 -1.53 4.31 -0.24
C GLU A 37 -0.40 3.73 -1.12
N GLY A 38 -0.71 2.79 -2.01
CA GLY A 38 0.24 2.30 -3.01
C GLY A 38 0.75 3.41 -3.94
N GLY A 39 -0.11 4.35 -4.33
CA GLY A 39 0.27 5.55 -5.09
C GLY A 39 1.22 6.47 -4.32
N ARG A 40 0.96 6.68 -3.04
CA ARG A 40 1.81 7.48 -2.14
C ARG A 40 3.19 6.84 -1.93
N LEU A 41 3.23 5.54 -1.65
CA LEU A 41 4.48 4.79 -1.51
C LEU A 41 5.29 4.81 -2.82
N ARG A 42 4.63 4.65 -3.98
CA ARG A 42 5.28 4.79 -5.29
C ARG A 42 5.93 6.16 -5.45
N THR A 43 5.23 7.22 -5.10
CA THR A 43 5.74 8.59 -5.20
C THR A 43 6.95 8.79 -4.28
N LEU A 44 6.84 8.35 -3.03
CA LEU A 44 7.93 8.40 -2.05
C LEU A 44 9.16 7.61 -2.52
N SER A 45 8.96 6.40 -3.06
CA SER A 45 10.04 5.58 -3.63
C SER A 45 10.78 6.30 -4.77
N ARG A 46 10.04 6.99 -5.64
CA ARG A 46 10.64 7.79 -6.71
C ARG A 46 11.42 9.00 -6.17
N GLN A 47 10.90 9.67 -5.15
CA GLN A 47 11.58 10.79 -4.49
C GLN A 47 12.87 10.32 -3.79
N THR A 48 12.81 9.24 -3.01
CA THR A 48 13.97 8.62 -2.36
C THR A 48 15.03 8.21 -3.39
N GLY A 49 14.60 7.65 -4.51
CA GLY A 49 15.50 7.28 -5.60
C GLY A 49 16.18 8.50 -6.25
N ARG A 50 15.42 9.54 -6.55
CA ARG A 50 15.98 10.78 -7.15
C ARG A 50 16.98 11.48 -6.25
N ALA A 51 16.77 11.44 -4.93
CA ALA A 51 17.70 11.98 -3.95
C ALA A 51 18.99 11.15 -3.82
N SER A 52 18.94 9.87 -4.18
CA SER A 52 20.04 8.91 -3.97
C SER A 52 20.86 8.64 -5.23
N VAL A 53 20.24 8.68 -6.40
CA VAL A 53 20.83 8.22 -7.67
C VAL A 53 20.77 9.32 -8.72
N ARG A 54 21.93 9.58 -9.36
CA ARG A 54 22.01 10.53 -10.48
C ARG A 54 21.20 9.99 -11.67
N LYS A 55 20.29 10.80 -12.16
CA LYS A 55 19.47 10.44 -13.32
C LYS A 55 20.33 10.42 -14.59
N LYS A 56 20.43 9.24 -15.25
CA LYS A 56 20.94 9.12 -16.63
C LYS A 56 19.75 9.06 -17.60
N THR A 57 19.06 7.93 -17.68
CA THR A 57 17.92 7.70 -18.59
C THR A 57 16.56 7.90 -17.93
N GLY A 58 16.51 7.76 -16.61
CA GLY A 58 15.25 7.79 -15.82
C GLY A 58 14.42 6.52 -15.89
N ASN A 59 14.89 5.47 -16.56
CA ASN A 59 14.14 4.20 -16.70
C ASN A 59 13.85 3.53 -15.35
N TYR A 60 14.80 3.60 -14.41
CA TYR A 60 14.57 3.12 -13.05
C TYR A 60 13.33 3.77 -12.42
N PHE A 61 13.23 5.08 -12.45
CA PHE A 61 12.11 5.82 -11.84
C PHE A 61 10.78 5.55 -12.55
N LYS A 62 10.80 5.44 -13.88
CA LYS A 62 9.62 5.07 -14.68
C LYS A 62 9.16 3.65 -14.36
N GLY A 63 10.11 2.75 -14.05
CA GLY A 63 9.87 1.37 -13.69
C GLY A 63 9.30 1.17 -12.28
N ILE A 64 9.30 2.19 -11.40
CA ILE A 64 8.66 2.07 -10.09
C ILE A 64 7.16 2.18 -10.26
N ARG A 65 6.45 1.07 -10.05
CA ARG A 65 5.00 0.94 -10.26
C ARG A 65 4.33 0.31 -9.05
N SER A 66 3.08 0.71 -8.78
CA SER A 66 2.19 0.02 -7.85
C SER A 66 1.33 -0.98 -8.60
N THR A 67 1.05 -2.12 -8.01
CA THR A 67 0.09 -3.10 -8.54
C THR A 67 -1.34 -2.63 -8.30
N ARG A 68 -2.31 -3.32 -8.88
CA ARG A 68 -3.71 -3.21 -8.47
C ARG A 68 -3.86 -3.76 -7.04
N ALA A 69 -4.86 -3.28 -6.32
CA ALA A 69 -5.22 -3.88 -5.04
C ALA A 69 -5.77 -5.29 -5.27
N TRP A 70 -5.29 -6.27 -4.52
CA TRP A 70 -5.77 -7.65 -4.56
C TRP A 70 -6.23 -8.11 -3.19
N LYS A 71 -7.10 -9.11 -3.15
CA LYS A 71 -7.52 -9.81 -1.94
C LYS A 71 -6.65 -11.05 -1.77
N ASN A 72 -6.07 -11.24 -0.59
CA ASN A 72 -5.32 -12.46 -0.28
C ASN A 72 -6.26 -13.59 0.20
N SER A 73 -5.72 -14.79 0.37
CA SER A 73 -6.47 -15.98 0.83
C SER A 73 -7.06 -15.82 2.24
N MET A 74 -6.48 -14.95 3.06
CA MET A 74 -6.94 -14.65 4.43
C MET A 74 -7.96 -13.51 4.48
N GLY A 75 -8.45 -13.03 3.33
CA GLY A 75 -9.44 -11.96 3.23
C GLY A 75 -8.88 -10.54 3.29
N GLY A 76 -7.59 -10.35 3.58
CA GLY A 76 -6.95 -9.05 3.60
C GLY A 76 -6.69 -8.47 2.21
N TYR A 77 -6.57 -7.15 2.12
CA TYR A 77 -6.23 -6.46 0.88
C TYR A 77 -4.77 -6.02 0.88
N GLY A 78 -4.12 -6.11 -0.27
CA GLY A 78 -2.73 -5.73 -0.44
C GLY A 78 -2.49 -4.95 -1.73
N VAL A 79 -1.43 -4.15 -1.72
CA VAL A 79 -0.83 -3.48 -2.89
C VAL A 79 0.68 -3.65 -2.79
N LYS A 80 1.33 -3.96 -3.90
CA LYS A 80 2.81 -3.98 -3.98
C LYS A 80 3.31 -2.79 -4.77
N VAL A 81 4.38 -2.18 -4.31
CA VAL A 81 5.18 -1.22 -5.08
C VAL A 81 6.52 -1.89 -5.38
N ARG A 82 6.91 -1.89 -6.64
CA ARG A 82 8.13 -2.57 -7.11
C ARG A 82 8.82 -1.80 -8.24
N ALA A 83 10.13 -1.94 -8.32
CA ALA A 83 10.91 -1.45 -9.45
C ALA A 83 10.99 -2.56 -10.51
N THR A 84 10.38 -2.32 -11.68
CA THR A 84 10.26 -3.29 -12.77
C THR A 84 11.26 -3.05 -13.90
N ALA A 85 12.06 -1.97 -13.81
CA ALA A 85 13.08 -1.69 -14.83
C ALA A 85 14.14 -2.79 -14.84
N PRO A 86 14.65 -3.18 -16.03
CA PRO A 86 15.83 -4.04 -16.13
C PRO A 86 16.96 -3.48 -15.26
N HIS A 87 17.70 -4.34 -14.60
CA HIS A 87 18.82 -3.96 -13.74
C HIS A 87 18.47 -3.14 -12.48
N SER A 88 17.17 -2.96 -12.15
CA SER A 88 16.76 -2.26 -10.93
C SER A 88 17.36 -2.89 -9.67
N HIS A 89 17.51 -4.23 -9.64
CA HIS A 89 18.13 -4.96 -8.55
C HIS A 89 19.61 -4.55 -8.35
N LEU A 90 20.33 -4.16 -9.40
CA LEU A 90 21.73 -3.73 -9.29
C LEU A 90 21.87 -2.42 -8.51
N LEU A 91 20.88 -1.53 -8.61
CA LEU A 91 20.80 -0.30 -7.82
C LEU A 91 20.40 -0.60 -6.37
N GLU A 92 19.48 -1.52 -6.18
CA GLU A 92 18.98 -1.87 -4.84
C GLU A 92 20.05 -2.59 -4.00
N THR A 93 20.69 -3.60 -4.56
CA THR A 93 21.60 -4.49 -3.82
C THR A 93 23.09 -4.21 -4.07
N GLY A 94 23.42 -3.38 -5.06
CA GLY A 94 24.78 -3.25 -5.57
C GLY A 94 25.23 -4.50 -6.34
N HIS A 95 26.32 -4.39 -7.06
CA HIS A 95 26.86 -5.49 -7.88
C HIS A 95 28.38 -5.41 -7.97
N TYR A 96 29.02 -6.52 -8.33
CA TYR A 96 30.44 -6.57 -8.62
C TYR A 96 30.76 -5.84 -9.94
N ILE A 97 31.90 -5.15 -9.97
CA ILE A 97 32.35 -4.43 -11.15
C ILE A 97 33.23 -5.38 -11.96
N TYR A 98 32.86 -5.61 -13.23
CA TYR A 98 33.62 -6.35 -14.19
C TYR A 98 34.31 -5.42 -15.19
N ARG A 99 35.56 -5.63 -15.48
CA ARG A 99 36.32 -4.96 -16.56
C ARG A 99 36.85 -5.99 -17.53
N ARG A 100 36.51 -5.87 -18.81
CA ARG A 100 36.92 -6.82 -19.88
C ARG A 100 36.63 -8.27 -19.50
N GLY A 101 35.48 -8.55 -18.87
CA GLY A 101 35.08 -9.90 -18.45
C GLY A 101 35.74 -10.40 -17.14
N VAL A 102 36.65 -9.64 -16.53
CA VAL A 102 37.32 -10.01 -15.28
C VAL A 102 36.64 -9.31 -14.09
N ASN A 103 36.36 -10.11 -13.04
CA ASN A 103 35.84 -9.55 -11.78
C ASN A 103 36.96 -8.74 -11.09
N THR A 104 36.66 -7.46 -10.82
CA THR A 104 37.63 -6.57 -10.16
C THR A 104 37.58 -6.69 -8.62
N HIS A 105 36.73 -7.57 -8.08
CA HIS A 105 36.45 -7.73 -6.66
C HIS A 105 35.90 -6.42 -5.96
N LYS A 106 35.69 -5.36 -6.74
CA LYS A 106 35.05 -4.11 -6.25
C LYS A 106 33.54 -4.19 -6.44
N ARG A 107 32.79 -3.68 -5.48
CA ARG A 107 31.33 -3.59 -5.55
C ARG A 107 30.86 -2.16 -5.66
N THR A 108 29.77 -1.96 -6.40
CA THR A 108 29.01 -0.71 -6.35
C THR A 108 28.24 -0.61 -5.05
N ARG A 109 27.93 0.62 -4.63
CA ARG A 109 27.09 0.87 -3.47
C ARG A 109 25.67 0.33 -3.72
N ALA A 110 25.09 -0.31 -2.72
CA ALA A 110 23.66 -0.59 -2.66
C ALA A 110 22.91 0.68 -2.20
N PHE A 111 21.89 1.08 -2.93
CA PHE A 111 21.12 2.28 -2.59
C PHE A 111 19.89 1.97 -1.73
N GLU A 112 19.41 0.72 -1.72
CA GLU A 112 18.25 0.23 -0.94
C GLU A 112 17.05 1.18 -0.99
N ILE A 113 16.75 1.72 -2.17
CA ILE A 113 15.75 2.79 -2.36
C ILE A 113 14.37 2.34 -1.91
N MET A 114 13.95 1.15 -2.33
CA MET A 114 12.63 0.61 -1.99
C MET A 114 12.51 0.30 -0.50
N LYS A 115 13.56 -0.26 0.09
CA LYS A 115 13.61 -0.57 1.52
C LYS A 115 13.56 0.69 2.38
N ARG A 116 14.32 1.73 2.00
CA ARG A 116 14.34 3.03 2.68
C ARG A 116 13.01 3.75 2.58
N ALA A 117 12.40 3.76 1.38
CA ALA A 117 11.10 4.36 1.15
C ALA A 117 10.02 3.64 1.98
N ASN A 118 10.03 2.31 2.01
CA ASN A 118 9.08 1.52 2.79
C ASN A 118 9.20 1.82 4.29
N ARG A 119 10.41 1.83 4.82
CA ARG A 119 10.67 2.13 6.24
C ARG A 119 10.18 3.53 6.65
N SER A 120 10.41 4.54 5.80
CA SER A 120 9.94 5.91 6.08
C SER A 120 8.43 6.09 5.87
N PHE A 121 7.79 5.20 5.11
CA PHE A 121 6.35 5.22 4.85
C PHE A 121 5.53 4.53 5.95
N GLU A 122 6.12 3.57 6.65
CA GLU A 122 5.43 2.66 7.57
C GLU A 122 4.63 3.37 8.67
N GLY A 123 5.26 4.31 9.37
CA GLY A 123 4.58 5.06 10.45
C GLY A 123 3.38 5.86 9.96
N ARG A 124 3.51 6.52 8.80
CA ARG A 124 2.42 7.24 8.15
C ARG A 124 1.30 6.30 7.72
N PHE A 125 1.65 5.16 7.12
CA PHE A 125 0.67 4.17 6.66
C PHE A 125 -0.23 3.68 7.81
N TRP A 126 0.36 3.40 8.98
CA TRP A 126 -0.41 2.98 10.15
C TRP A 126 -1.35 4.08 10.66
N GLY A 127 -0.90 5.33 10.70
CA GLY A 127 -1.76 6.47 11.03
C GLY A 127 -2.92 6.65 10.04
N ASP A 128 -2.63 6.55 8.74
CA ASP A 128 -3.65 6.63 7.68
C ASP A 128 -4.63 5.44 7.76
N CYS A 129 -4.18 4.23 8.13
CA CYS A 129 -5.03 3.07 8.39
C CYS A 129 -6.00 3.31 9.54
N GLN A 130 -5.51 3.82 10.67
CA GLN A 130 -6.37 4.13 11.81
C GLN A 130 -7.45 5.15 11.44
N THR A 131 -7.05 6.25 10.82
CA THR A 131 -7.99 7.29 10.36
C THR A 131 -9.02 6.72 9.38
N PHE A 132 -8.59 5.87 8.45
CA PHE A 132 -9.47 5.21 7.49
C PHE A 132 -10.49 4.30 8.17
N ILE A 133 -10.05 3.46 9.11
CA ILE A 133 -10.93 2.52 9.82
C ILE A 133 -11.97 3.28 10.63
N TYR A 134 -11.55 4.28 11.42
CA TYR A 134 -12.49 5.10 12.20
C TYR A 134 -13.51 5.81 11.31
N GLY A 135 -13.06 6.42 10.22
CA GLY A 135 -13.96 7.10 9.28
C GLY A 135 -14.90 6.12 8.56
N LEU A 136 -14.44 4.92 8.25
CA LEU A 136 -15.25 3.90 7.61
C LEU A 136 -16.37 3.40 8.53
N VAL A 137 -16.04 3.13 9.80
CA VAL A 137 -16.99 2.66 10.79
C VAL A 137 -18.00 3.77 11.15
N ASP A 138 -17.52 4.98 11.39
CA ASP A 138 -18.38 6.12 11.74
C ASP A 138 -19.40 6.45 10.63
N ASN A 139 -18.96 6.44 9.37
CA ASN A 139 -19.85 6.68 8.23
C ASN A 139 -20.73 5.47 7.89
N GLY A 140 -20.28 4.26 8.18
CA GLY A 140 -21.02 3.03 7.88
C GLY A 140 -22.13 2.73 8.87
N LEU A 141 -21.95 3.12 10.13
CA LEU A 141 -22.93 2.90 11.21
C LEU A 141 -23.88 4.10 11.43
N LYS A 142 -23.51 5.29 10.98
CA LYS A 142 -24.44 6.41 10.88
C LYS A 142 -25.31 6.19 9.65
N GLY A 143 -26.38 5.41 9.82
CA GLY A 143 -27.43 5.28 8.80
C GLY A 143 -27.87 6.67 8.32
N LYS A 144 -28.18 6.75 7.01
CA LYS A 144 -28.73 7.95 6.39
C LYS A 144 -30.06 8.33 7.02
#